data_4987a7669727f86fb766fb26b0b2223e
#
_entry.id   4987a7669727f86fb766fb26b0b2223e
#
_cell.length_a   1.000
_cell.length_b   1.000
_cell.length_c   1.000
_cell.angle_alpha   90.00
_cell.angle_beta   90.00
_cell.angle_gamma   90.00
#
_symmetry.space_group_name_H-M   'P 1'
#
loop_
_entity.id
_entity.type
_entity.pdbx_description
1 polymer ?
#
loop_
_entity_poly.entity_id
_entity_poly.type
_entity_poly.pdbx_seq_one_letter_code
_entity_poly.pdbx_strand_id
1 'polypeptide(L)'
;HFRRDFVYVGDVAQVNIWCWQNGISGIFNCGTGNAESFAEVAKAVIKFHGKGAVETIPFPEHLKSRYQEYTQADLTKLRATGYDKPFKTVAEGVAEYMAWLNK
;
A
#
# COMPACT_ATOMS: atom_id res chain seq x y z
N HIS A 1 1.08 -0.97 -17.68
CA HIS A 1 1.40 -1.47 -16.33
C HIS A 1 0.47 -0.85 -15.30
N PHE A 2 -0.20 -1.71 -14.57
CA PHE A 2 -1.10 -1.25 -13.51
C PHE A 2 -0.31 -0.80 -12.29
N ARG A 3 -0.75 0.29 -11.68
CA ARG A 3 -0.14 0.84 -10.48
C ARG A 3 -1.22 1.06 -9.43
N ARG A 4 -0.87 0.77 -8.19
CA ARG A 4 -1.78 0.93 -7.06
C ARG A 4 -1.05 1.60 -5.91
N ASP A 5 -1.83 2.26 -5.08
CA ASP A 5 -1.32 2.78 -3.82
C ASP A 5 -1.41 1.65 -2.78
N PHE A 6 -0.34 0.86 -2.71
CA PHE A 6 -0.26 -0.22 -1.72
C PHE A 6 0.08 0.38 -0.37
N VAL A 7 -0.73 0.09 0.63
CA VAL A 7 -0.54 0.61 1.98
C VAL A 7 -0.36 -0.54 2.97
N TYR A 8 0.62 -0.39 3.87
CA TYR A 8 0.86 -1.39 4.91
C TYR A 8 -0.25 -1.31 5.96
N VAL A 9 -0.78 -2.48 6.36
CA VAL A 9 -1.91 -2.55 7.29
C VAL A 9 -1.60 -1.89 8.64
N GLY A 10 -0.36 -1.99 9.11
CA GLY A 10 0.07 -1.34 10.35
C GLY A 10 -0.03 0.18 10.28
N ASP A 11 0.24 0.75 9.09
CA ASP A 11 0.12 2.20 8.89
C ASP A 11 -1.35 2.64 8.94
N VAL A 12 -2.25 1.84 8.36
CA VAL A 12 -3.69 2.11 8.43
C VAL A 12 -4.18 2.06 9.88
N ALA A 13 -3.74 1.06 10.62
CA ALA A 13 -4.09 0.92 12.03
C ALA A 13 -3.59 2.13 12.83
N GLN A 14 -2.39 2.63 12.53
CA GLN A 14 -1.83 3.79 13.21
C GLN A 14 -2.67 5.05 12.96
N VAL A 15 -3.14 5.25 11.74
CA VAL A 15 -4.04 6.37 11.42
C VAL A 15 -5.32 6.27 12.25
N ASN A 16 -5.92 5.09 12.34
CA ASN A 16 -7.13 4.88 13.12
C ASN A 16 -6.93 5.20 14.59
N ILE A 17 -5.83 4.71 15.17
CA ILE A 17 -5.51 4.96 16.58
C ILE A 17 -5.28 6.45 16.82
N TRP A 18 -4.54 7.11 15.94
CA TRP A 18 -4.25 8.52 16.06
C TRP A 18 -5.53 9.37 16.01
N CYS A 19 -6.43 9.07 15.06
CA CYS A 19 -7.70 9.78 14.95
C CYS A 19 -8.53 9.60 16.21
N TRP A 20 -8.58 8.39 16.75
CA TRP A 20 -9.30 8.12 17.97
C TRP A 20 -8.73 8.89 19.16
N GLN A 21 -7.39 8.87 19.32
CA GLN A 21 -6.72 9.57 20.42
C GLN A 21 -6.87 11.09 20.36
N ASN A 22 -7.00 11.64 19.16
CA ASN A 22 -7.08 13.09 18.97
C ASN A 22 -8.50 13.60 18.69
N GLY A 23 -9.50 12.73 18.83
CA GLY A 23 -10.90 13.12 18.66
C GLY A 23 -11.23 13.57 17.22
N ILE A 24 -10.52 13.06 16.23
CA ILE A 24 -10.74 13.40 14.83
C ILE A 24 -11.82 12.51 14.25
N SER A 25 -12.83 13.11 13.63
CA SER A 25 -13.88 12.35 12.95
C SER A 25 -14.07 12.87 11.53
N GLY A 26 -14.66 12.04 10.67
CA GLY A 26 -14.88 12.35 9.27
C GLY A 26 -14.44 11.20 8.38
N ILE A 27 -14.47 11.45 7.07
CA ILE A 27 -14.04 10.48 6.06
C ILE A 27 -12.74 10.96 5.45
N PHE A 28 -11.72 10.11 5.49
CA PHE A 28 -10.38 10.43 5.00
C PHE A 28 -9.87 9.34 4.07
N ASN A 29 -9.20 9.76 3.00
CA ASN A 29 -8.43 8.81 2.20
C ASN A 29 -7.19 8.41 2.98
N CYS A 30 -6.86 7.14 2.95
CA CYS A 30 -5.69 6.61 3.64
C CYS A 30 -4.91 5.71 2.68
N GLY A 31 -3.66 6.07 2.46
CA GLY A 31 -2.73 5.36 1.59
C GLY A 31 -1.38 6.02 1.71
N THR A 32 -0.43 5.63 0.87
CA THR A 32 0.91 6.21 0.92
C THR A 32 1.01 7.53 0.16
N GLY A 33 0.10 7.75 -0.79
CA GLY A 33 0.20 8.88 -1.71
C GLY A 33 1.22 8.61 -2.82
N ASN A 34 1.66 7.38 -2.97
CA ASN A 34 2.67 7.00 -3.94
C ASN A 34 2.32 5.65 -4.57
N ALA A 35 1.81 5.68 -5.80
CA ALA A 35 1.40 4.46 -6.50
C ALA A 35 2.62 3.69 -7.01
N GLU A 36 2.59 2.37 -6.87
CA GLU A 36 3.64 1.50 -7.37
C GLU A 36 3.03 0.33 -8.15
N SER A 37 3.83 -0.31 -9.01
CA SER A 37 3.36 -1.40 -9.84
C SER A 37 3.30 -2.71 -9.05
N PHE A 38 2.51 -3.66 -9.56
CA PHE A 38 2.48 -5.02 -8.98
C PHE A 38 3.84 -5.70 -9.09
N ALA A 39 4.62 -5.36 -10.13
CA ALA A 39 5.97 -5.90 -10.27
C ALA A 39 6.88 -5.49 -9.10
N GLU A 40 6.72 -4.27 -8.59
CA GLU A 40 7.50 -3.81 -7.44
C GLU A 40 7.17 -4.61 -6.17
N VAL A 41 5.88 -4.96 -5.98
CA VAL A 41 5.47 -5.81 -4.86
C VAL A 41 6.12 -7.19 -5.00
N ALA A 42 6.08 -7.78 -6.20
CA ALA A 42 6.69 -9.09 -6.44
C ALA A 42 8.19 -9.06 -6.20
N LYS A 43 8.88 -8.01 -6.66
CA LYS A 43 10.31 -7.85 -6.43
C LYS A 43 10.65 -7.77 -4.94
N ALA A 44 9.82 -7.09 -4.15
CA ALA A 44 10.04 -6.97 -2.71
C ALA A 44 9.91 -8.32 -2.02
N VAL A 45 8.94 -9.15 -2.44
CA VAL A 45 8.77 -10.50 -1.91
C VAL A 45 9.98 -11.37 -2.26
N ILE A 46 10.44 -11.32 -3.51
CA ILE A 46 11.60 -12.07 -3.97
C ILE A 46 12.85 -11.65 -3.17
N LYS A 47 13.02 -10.36 -2.97
CA LYS A 47 14.15 -9.84 -2.19
C LYS A 47 14.17 -10.40 -0.77
N PHE A 48 13.02 -10.51 -0.14
CA PHE A 48 12.92 -11.06 1.20
C PHE A 48 13.34 -12.53 1.23
N HIS A 49 12.85 -13.33 0.28
CA HIS A 49 13.16 -14.76 0.21
C HIS A 49 14.55 -15.05 -0.36
N GLY A 50 15.13 -14.13 -1.10
CA GLY A 50 16.42 -14.31 -1.74
C GLY A 50 16.39 -15.19 -3.00
N LYS A 51 15.20 -15.60 -3.45
CA LYS A 51 15.04 -16.42 -4.65
C LYS A 51 13.67 -16.23 -5.25
N GLY A 52 13.53 -16.59 -6.50
CA GLY A 52 12.27 -16.51 -7.23
C GLY A 52 12.43 -15.65 -8.47
N ALA A 53 11.36 -15.53 -9.24
CA ALA A 53 11.34 -14.74 -10.46
C ALA A 53 9.96 -14.17 -10.70
N VAL A 54 9.91 -13.02 -11.35
CA VAL A 54 8.65 -12.40 -11.76
C VAL A 54 8.28 -12.93 -13.15
N GLU A 55 7.06 -13.43 -13.28
CA GLU A 55 6.54 -13.88 -14.56
C GLU A 55 5.31 -13.04 -14.90
N THR A 56 5.33 -12.43 -16.09
CA THR A 56 4.21 -11.64 -16.56
C THR A 56 3.27 -12.51 -17.38
N ILE A 57 2.01 -12.53 -16.98
CA ILE A 57 0.97 -13.26 -17.71
C ILE A 57 0.01 -12.27 -18.36
N PRO A 58 -0.69 -12.68 -19.45
CA PRO A 58 -1.69 -11.82 -20.04
C PRO A 58 -2.82 -11.51 -19.07
N PHE A 59 -3.28 -10.27 -19.08
CA PHE A 59 -4.39 -9.86 -18.22
C PHE A 59 -5.68 -10.55 -18.68
N PRO A 60 -6.47 -11.14 -17.78
CA PRO A 60 -7.73 -11.79 -18.16
C PRO A 60 -8.67 -10.81 -18.85
N GLU A 61 -9.15 -11.21 -20.04
CA GLU A 61 -9.97 -10.34 -20.87
C GLU A 61 -11.22 -9.84 -20.17
N HIS A 62 -11.88 -10.71 -19.42
CA HIS A 62 -13.11 -10.36 -18.71
C HIS A 62 -12.94 -9.35 -17.58
N LEU A 63 -11.70 -9.08 -17.15
CA LEU A 63 -11.41 -8.13 -16.07
C LEU A 63 -10.97 -6.77 -16.61
N LYS A 64 -10.63 -6.66 -17.90
CA LYS A 64 -10.06 -5.43 -18.46
C LYS A 64 -10.91 -4.19 -18.22
N SER A 65 -12.22 -4.29 -18.39
CA SER A 65 -13.12 -3.15 -18.23
C SER A 65 -13.48 -2.84 -16.79
N ARG A 66 -13.16 -3.74 -15.87
CA ARG A 66 -13.53 -3.63 -14.45
C ARG A 66 -12.34 -3.37 -13.53
N TYR A 67 -11.13 -3.50 -14.06
CA TYR A 67 -9.93 -3.36 -13.26
C TYR A 67 -9.36 -1.95 -13.37
N GLN A 68 -9.04 -1.35 -12.23
CA GLN A 68 -8.44 -0.02 -12.21
C GLN A 68 -6.96 -0.13 -12.53
N GLU A 69 -6.51 0.62 -13.52
CA GLU A 69 -5.10 0.64 -13.91
C GLU A 69 -4.23 1.43 -12.94
N TYR A 70 -4.83 2.38 -12.25
CA TYR A 70 -4.09 3.31 -11.41
C TYR A 70 -4.94 3.77 -10.24
N THR A 71 -4.39 3.67 -9.04
CA THR A 71 -4.98 4.28 -7.85
C THR A 71 -3.88 4.94 -7.03
N GLN A 72 -4.19 6.08 -6.44
CA GLN A 72 -3.27 6.78 -5.54
C GLN A 72 -4.10 7.65 -4.63
N ALA A 73 -3.90 7.51 -3.33
CA ALA A 73 -4.65 8.28 -2.35
C ALA A 73 -4.21 9.75 -2.36
N ASP A 74 -5.19 10.64 -2.21
CA ASP A 74 -4.93 12.04 -1.96
C ASP A 74 -4.98 12.25 -0.46
N LEU A 75 -3.86 12.52 0.15
CA LEU A 75 -3.72 12.64 1.60
C LEU A 75 -3.93 14.06 2.13
N THR A 76 -4.31 15.00 1.26
CA THR A 76 -4.44 16.41 1.65
C THR A 76 -5.31 16.59 2.88
N LYS A 77 -6.49 15.98 2.89
CA LYS A 77 -7.43 16.10 4.00
C LYS A 77 -6.88 15.48 5.28
N LEU A 78 -6.27 14.31 5.19
CA LEU A 78 -5.68 13.66 6.35
C LEU A 78 -4.54 14.48 6.93
N ARG A 79 -3.63 14.96 6.07
CA ARG A 79 -2.50 15.78 6.53
C ARG A 79 -2.96 17.10 7.15
N ALA A 80 -4.06 17.65 6.66
CA ALA A 80 -4.62 18.89 7.22
C ALA A 80 -5.08 18.74 8.67
N THR A 81 -5.36 17.52 9.13
CA THR A 81 -5.72 17.28 10.55
C THR A 81 -4.51 17.35 11.48
N GLY A 82 -3.30 17.37 10.93
CA GLY A 82 -2.07 17.35 11.70
C GLY A 82 -1.36 16.00 11.73
N TYR A 83 -1.95 14.98 11.08
CA TYR A 83 -1.30 13.67 11.01
C TYR A 83 -0.09 13.75 10.08
N ASP A 84 1.10 13.68 10.63
CA ASP A 84 2.35 13.87 9.89
C ASP A 84 3.24 12.63 9.82
N LYS A 85 2.77 11.49 10.31
CA LYS A 85 3.58 10.27 10.31
C LYS A 85 3.73 9.73 8.89
N PRO A 86 4.94 9.26 8.51
CA PRO A 86 5.15 8.70 7.19
C PRO A 86 4.51 7.32 7.06
N PHE A 87 4.20 6.96 5.81
CA PHE A 87 3.72 5.62 5.49
C PHE A 87 4.88 4.80 4.94
N LYS A 88 4.88 3.50 5.23
CA LYS A 88 5.92 2.61 4.71
C LYS A 88 5.80 2.49 3.19
N THR A 89 6.96 2.39 2.53
CA THR A 89 7.00 2.08 1.10
C THR A 89 6.62 0.62 0.89
N VAL A 90 6.41 0.22 -0.38
CA VAL A 90 6.15 -1.18 -0.72
C VAL A 90 7.29 -2.06 -0.20
N ALA A 91 8.54 -1.66 -0.43
CA ALA A 91 9.68 -2.46 0.03
C ALA A 91 9.69 -2.64 1.54
N GLU A 92 9.45 -1.57 2.28
CA GLU A 92 9.42 -1.61 3.75
C GLU A 92 8.25 -2.44 4.30
N GLY A 93 7.05 -2.20 3.74
CA GLY A 93 5.84 -2.90 4.20
C GLY A 93 5.89 -4.38 3.90
N VAL A 94 6.34 -4.75 2.70
CA VAL A 94 6.47 -6.17 2.32
C VAL A 94 7.48 -6.86 3.22
N ALA A 95 8.64 -6.24 3.47
CA ALA A 95 9.65 -6.85 4.33
C ALA A 95 9.10 -7.13 5.73
N GLU A 96 8.37 -6.18 6.29
CA GLU A 96 7.78 -6.33 7.62
C GLU A 96 6.71 -7.40 7.67
N TYR A 97 5.82 -7.42 6.69
CA TYR A 97 4.76 -8.40 6.61
C TYR A 97 5.31 -9.81 6.40
N MET A 98 6.30 -9.97 5.53
CA MET A 98 6.91 -11.26 5.26
C MET A 98 7.65 -11.78 6.50
N ALA A 99 8.29 -10.92 7.26
CA ALA A 99 8.92 -11.31 8.52
C ALA A 99 7.88 -11.83 9.51
N TRP A 100 6.72 -11.20 9.58
CA TRP A 100 5.62 -11.66 10.43
C TRP A 100 5.07 -13.02 9.98
N LEU A 101 4.88 -13.20 8.67
CA LEU A 101 4.37 -14.47 8.12
C LEU A 101 5.30 -15.65 8.38
N ASN A 102 6.60 -15.40 8.48
CA ASN A 102 7.61 -16.46 8.60
C ASN A 102 8.19 -16.60 10.01
N LYS A 103 7.47 -16.13 10.99
CA LYS A 103 7.86 -16.28 12.40
C LYS A 103 7.87 -17.74 12.82
#